data_a2389d4b8fd18a24f5823141dfb81f76
#
_entry.id   a2389d4b8fd18a24f5823141dfb81f76
#
_cell.length_a   1.000
_cell.length_b   1.000
_cell.length_c   1.000
_cell.angle_alpha   90.00
_cell.angle_beta   90.00
_cell.angle_gamma   90.00
#
_symmetry.space_group_name_H-M   'P 1'
#
loop_
_entity.id
_entity.type
_entity.pdbx_description
1 polymer ?
#
loop_
_entity_poly.entity_id
_entity_poly.type
_entity_poly.pdbx_seq_one_letter_code
_entity_poly.pdbx_strand_id
1 'polypeptide(L)'
;MAVPPPLAQQTARSRASLKRRLERLYRAFDRSYLGTDPLAFVHRYDSEADQEIVGFLASGLAFGNVLTIRGSVSALLAALGNSPHAFVDGFDPARNGRALDGLYHRWVRSSDLVLLLETLRRMRAECGSIGSFFMAGYRAGDEDIGPSLASFSKRARELAESGTAGRGSVASFFPSPDSGSACKRLNLFLRWMVRDGDGLDLGLWPGVSRGQLVLPLDTHLVRLCRVLGLTQRRTPGWKMAVEATRSLALLDPDDPVKYDFSLSRLGILDLCLHGREPVECRSCGVPRLTIRRRRSGKPELQAGR
;
A
#
# COMPACT_ATOMS: atom_id res chain seq x y z
N MET A 1 1.06 -22.24 18.58
CA MET A 1 1.17 -23.14 17.42
C MET A 1 2.44 -22.82 16.66
N ALA A 2 3.13 -23.83 16.13
CA ALA A 2 4.32 -23.65 15.33
C ALA A 2 3.95 -22.96 14.00
N VAL A 3 4.75 -21.99 13.60
CA VAL A 3 4.68 -21.38 12.26
C VAL A 3 5.05 -22.50 11.27
N PRO A 4 4.29 -22.68 10.16
CA PRO A 4 4.64 -23.69 9.16
C PRO A 4 6.04 -23.42 8.59
N PRO A 5 6.73 -24.47 8.09
CA PRO A 5 8.06 -24.27 7.51
C PRO A 5 8.00 -23.27 6.35
N PRO A 6 9.13 -22.59 6.05
CA PRO A 6 9.23 -21.66 4.93
C PRO A 6 8.69 -22.29 3.66
N LEU A 7 8.00 -21.49 2.82
CA LEU A 7 7.39 -22.01 1.58
C LEU A 7 8.42 -22.68 0.67
N ALA A 8 9.65 -22.19 0.63
CA ALA A 8 10.75 -22.79 -0.13
C ALA A 8 11.07 -24.24 0.31
N GLN A 9 10.87 -24.56 1.59
CA GLN A 9 11.11 -25.89 2.15
C GLN A 9 9.88 -26.84 2.05
N GLN A 10 8.73 -26.32 1.64
CA GLN A 10 7.53 -27.12 1.45
C GLN A 10 7.58 -27.92 0.17
N THR A 11 6.85 -29.04 0.13
CA THR A 11 6.75 -29.89 -1.06
C THR A 11 6.13 -29.16 -2.26
N ALA A 12 6.46 -29.56 -3.47
CA ALA A 12 5.84 -29.03 -4.68
C ALA A 12 4.30 -29.15 -4.64
N ARG A 13 3.76 -30.25 -4.08
CA ARG A 13 2.32 -30.45 -3.91
C ARG A 13 1.71 -29.42 -2.94
N SER A 14 2.39 -29.10 -1.83
CA SER A 14 1.96 -28.06 -0.89
C SER A 14 1.92 -26.68 -1.55
N ARG A 15 3.00 -26.30 -2.25
CA ARG A 15 3.07 -25.04 -2.99
C ARG A 15 1.98 -24.93 -4.05
N ALA A 16 1.77 -25.99 -4.85
CA ALA A 16 0.69 -26.02 -5.85
C ALA A 16 -0.71 -25.90 -5.22
N SER A 17 -0.91 -26.52 -4.05
CA SER A 17 -2.16 -26.39 -3.28
C SER A 17 -2.38 -24.94 -2.82
N LEU A 18 -1.35 -24.31 -2.25
CA LEU A 18 -1.41 -22.89 -1.82
C LEU A 18 -1.68 -21.98 -3.02
N LYS A 19 -0.96 -22.15 -4.15
CA LYS A 19 -1.19 -21.38 -5.37
C LYS A 19 -2.65 -21.44 -5.80
N ARG A 20 -3.23 -22.62 -5.91
CA ARG A 20 -4.65 -22.77 -6.30
C ARG A 20 -5.63 -22.05 -5.36
N ARG A 21 -5.32 -21.99 -4.07
CA ARG A 21 -6.15 -21.28 -3.09
C ARG A 21 -6.02 -19.76 -3.24
N LEU A 22 -4.81 -19.25 -3.42
CA LEU A 22 -4.56 -17.83 -3.64
C LEU A 22 -5.16 -17.35 -4.97
N GLU A 23 -5.08 -18.17 -6.03
CA GLU A 23 -5.73 -17.87 -7.32
C GLU A 23 -7.26 -17.78 -7.18
N ARG A 24 -7.89 -18.65 -6.38
CA ARG A 24 -9.33 -18.55 -6.12
C ARG A 24 -9.69 -17.28 -5.38
N LEU A 25 -8.90 -16.91 -4.38
CA LEU A 25 -9.09 -15.65 -3.65
C LEU A 25 -8.89 -14.44 -4.56
N TYR A 26 -7.85 -14.45 -5.38
CA TYR A 26 -7.58 -13.39 -6.34
C TYR A 26 -8.78 -13.14 -7.28
N ARG A 27 -9.38 -14.21 -7.79
CA ARG A 27 -10.57 -14.11 -8.65
C ARG A 27 -11.85 -13.73 -7.92
N ALA A 28 -11.94 -14.01 -6.61
CA ALA A 28 -13.11 -13.71 -5.80
C ALA A 28 -13.19 -12.26 -5.34
N PHE A 29 -12.05 -11.55 -5.30
CA PHE A 29 -11.96 -10.17 -4.87
C PHE A 29 -11.56 -9.28 -6.04
N ASP A 30 -12.54 -8.92 -6.83
CA ASP A 30 -12.42 -8.09 -8.02
C ASP A 30 -12.72 -6.61 -7.74
N ARG A 31 -12.94 -5.84 -8.80
CA ARG A 31 -13.25 -4.41 -8.77
C ARG A 31 -14.49 -4.05 -7.93
N SER A 32 -15.43 -4.97 -7.72
CA SER A 32 -16.63 -4.72 -6.89
C SER A 32 -16.28 -4.42 -5.42
N TYR A 33 -15.11 -4.86 -4.96
CA TYR A 33 -14.60 -4.59 -3.62
C TYR A 33 -13.80 -3.29 -3.48
N LEU A 34 -13.58 -2.53 -4.55
CA LEU A 34 -12.86 -1.24 -4.52
C LEU A 34 -13.45 -0.26 -3.51
N GLY A 35 -14.77 -0.27 -3.32
CA GLY A 35 -15.44 0.60 -2.35
C GLY A 35 -14.89 0.51 -0.91
N THR A 36 -14.14 -0.55 -0.59
CA THR A 36 -13.52 -0.76 0.72
C THR A 36 -12.02 -0.41 0.73
N ASP A 37 -11.48 0.13 -0.37
CA ASP A 37 -10.06 0.44 -0.55
C ASP A 37 -9.86 1.91 -0.92
N PRO A 38 -8.79 2.58 -0.44
CA PRO A 38 -8.43 3.92 -0.89
C PRO A 38 -8.17 4.04 -2.39
N LEU A 39 -7.85 2.95 -3.08
CA LEU A 39 -7.72 2.91 -4.54
C LEU A 39 -9.00 3.38 -5.26
N ALA A 40 -10.19 3.23 -4.63
CA ALA A 40 -11.45 3.74 -5.16
C ALA A 40 -11.43 5.25 -5.46
N PHE A 41 -10.61 6.03 -4.75
CA PHE A 41 -10.48 7.47 -5.02
C PHE A 41 -9.73 7.74 -6.33
N VAL A 42 -8.76 6.92 -6.67
CA VAL A 42 -7.96 7.04 -7.90
C VAL A 42 -8.84 6.79 -9.13
N HIS A 43 -9.71 5.79 -9.05
CA HIS A 43 -10.65 5.45 -10.11
C HIS A 43 -11.77 6.48 -10.35
N ARG A 44 -11.78 7.60 -9.64
CA ARG A 44 -12.71 8.71 -9.90
C ARG A 44 -12.20 9.69 -10.95
N TYR A 45 -10.96 9.56 -11.34
CA TYR A 45 -10.27 10.45 -12.27
C TYR A 45 -9.90 9.70 -13.54
N ASP A 46 -10.06 10.35 -14.68
CA ASP A 46 -9.73 9.79 -16.00
C ASP A 46 -8.32 10.21 -16.45
N SER A 47 -7.80 11.34 -15.93
CA SER A 47 -6.47 11.83 -16.24
C SER A 47 -5.41 11.02 -15.47
N GLU A 48 -4.43 10.46 -16.17
CA GLU A 48 -3.29 9.75 -15.57
C GLU A 48 -2.52 10.65 -14.58
N ALA A 49 -2.40 11.95 -14.88
CA ALA A 49 -1.74 12.90 -13.99
C ALA A 49 -2.52 13.09 -12.68
N ASP A 50 -3.86 13.15 -12.73
CA ASP A 50 -4.69 13.19 -11.53
C ASP A 50 -4.64 11.85 -10.78
N GLN A 51 -4.70 10.73 -11.49
CA GLN A 51 -4.61 9.39 -10.91
C GLN A 51 -3.29 9.19 -10.15
N GLU A 52 -2.19 9.68 -10.68
CA GLU A 52 -0.87 9.60 -10.05
C GLU A 52 -0.84 10.41 -8.74
N ILE A 53 -1.28 11.66 -8.76
CA ILE A 53 -1.34 12.52 -7.57
C ILE A 53 -2.30 11.94 -6.52
N VAL A 54 -3.52 11.59 -6.94
CA VAL A 54 -4.51 11.01 -6.03
C VAL A 54 -4.03 9.68 -5.46
N GLY A 55 -3.38 8.85 -6.28
CA GLY A 55 -2.78 7.58 -5.86
C GLY A 55 -1.73 7.79 -4.78
N PHE A 56 -0.83 8.76 -4.95
CA PHE A 56 0.17 9.08 -3.94
C PHE A 56 -0.45 9.57 -2.63
N LEU A 57 -1.40 10.51 -2.71
CA LEU A 57 -2.08 11.07 -1.55
C LEU A 57 -2.92 10.02 -0.82
N ALA A 58 -3.71 9.23 -1.54
CA ALA A 58 -4.56 8.20 -0.97
C ALA A 58 -3.76 7.07 -0.32
N SER A 59 -2.69 6.60 -0.97
CA SER A 59 -1.79 5.60 -0.38
C SER A 59 -1.02 6.17 0.82
N GLY A 60 -0.59 7.42 0.75
CA GLY A 60 0.09 8.14 1.82
C GLY A 60 -0.73 8.25 3.10
N LEU A 61 -2.05 8.34 2.99
CA LEU A 61 -3.00 8.35 4.12
C LEU A 61 -3.57 6.97 4.44
N ALA A 62 -3.17 5.90 3.74
CA ALA A 62 -3.72 4.55 3.91
C ALA A 62 -3.20 3.85 5.19
N PHE A 63 -3.44 4.44 6.37
CA PHE A 63 -3.15 3.87 7.68
C PHE A 63 -4.19 4.23 8.72
N GLY A 64 -4.54 3.28 9.57
CA GLY A 64 -5.60 3.42 10.57
C GLY A 64 -6.89 2.73 10.15
N ASN A 65 -8.03 3.25 10.60
CA ASN A 65 -9.35 2.71 10.30
C ASN A 65 -9.80 3.15 8.90
N VAL A 66 -10.44 2.26 8.14
CA VAL A 66 -10.90 2.51 6.76
C VAL A 66 -11.82 3.73 6.66
N LEU A 67 -12.75 3.91 7.59
CA LEU A 67 -13.67 5.07 7.59
C LEU A 67 -12.90 6.38 7.78
N THR A 68 -11.94 6.40 8.71
CA THR A 68 -11.09 7.58 8.94
C THR A 68 -10.22 7.88 7.71
N ILE A 69 -9.63 6.84 7.08
CA ILE A 69 -8.85 7.01 5.84
C ILE A 69 -9.73 7.66 4.77
N ARG A 70 -10.92 7.09 4.53
CA ARG A 70 -11.84 7.61 3.50
C ARG A 70 -12.27 9.05 3.77
N GLY A 71 -12.59 9.38 5.01
CA GLY A 71 -12.94 10.75 5.41
C GLY A 71 -11.81 11.73 5.15
N SER A 72 -10.58 11.39 5.58
CA SER A 72 -9.42 12.26 5.40
C SER A 72 -9.01 12.42 3.93
N VAL A 73 -9.04 11.34 3.14
CA VAL A 73 -8.77 11.42 1.69
C VAL A 73 -9.85 12.25 0.99
N SER A 74 -11.14 12.03 1.31
CA SER A 74 -12.23 12.84 0.72
C SER A 74 -12.08 14.31 1.05
N ALA A 75 -11.75 14.68 2.28
CA ALA A 75 -11.57 16.07 2.69
C ALA A 75 -10.37 16.71 1.99
N LEU A 76 -9.25 15.98 1.89
CA LEU A 76 -8.08 16.46 1.15
C LEU A 76 -8.41 16.69 -0.33
N LEU A 77 -9.03 15.72 -1.02
CA LEU A 77 -9.38 15.86 -2.43
C LEU A 77 -10.41 16.96 -2.68
N ALA A 78 -11.34 17.19 -1.74
CA ALA A 78 -12.26 18.33 -1.84
C ALA A 78 -11.52 19.68 -1.80
N ALA A 79 -10.45 19.79 -1.01
CA ALA A 79 -9.62 21.00 -0.96
C ALA A 79 -8.79 21.20 -2.25
N LEU A 80 -8.42 20.11 -2.95
CA LEU A 80 -7.69 20.18 -4.22
C LEU A 80 -8.60 20.44 -5.43
N GLY A 81 -9.91 20.23 -5.29
CA GLY A 81 -10.89 20.44 -6.37
C GLY A 81 -10.90 19.34 -7.43
N ASN A 82 -11.36 19.69 -8.64
CA ASN A 82 -11.64 18.69 -9.69
C ASN A 82 -10.38 18.19 -10.42
N SER A 83 -9.28 18.92 -10.36
CA SER A 83 -8.02 18.55 -11.01
C SER A 83 -6.87 18.64 -10.00
N PRO A 84 -6.66 17.58 -9.20
CA PRO A 84 -5.60 17.52 -8.21
C PRO A 84 -4.21 17.80 -8.76
N HIS A 85 -3.88 17.32 -9.98
CA HIS A 85 -2.58 17.60 -10.57
C HIS A 85 -2.39 19.09 -10.90
N ALA A 86 -3.41 19.76 -11.45
CA ALA A 86 -3.34 21.18 -11.75
C ALA A 86 -3.23 22.02 -10.46
N PHE A 87 -3.93 21.62 -9.40
CA PHE A 87 -3.78 22.25 -8.09
C PHE A 87 -2.34 22.11 -7.56
N VAL A 88 -1.75 20.90 -7.66
CA VAL A 88 -0.38 20.66 -7.22
C VAL A 88 0.62 21.46 -8.07
N ASP A 89 0.47 21.48 -9.39
CA ASP A 89 1.38 22.22 -10.29
C ASP A 89 1.36 23.73 -10.02
N GLY A 90 0.19 24.29 -9.68
CA GLY A 90 0.02 25.69 -9.30
C GLY A 90 0.16 25.97 -7.81
N PHE A 91 0.56 24.98 -6.98
CA PHE A 91 0.57 25.13 -5.54
C PHE A 91 1.60 26.13 -5.04
N ASP A 92 1.14 27.12 -4.29
CA ASP A 92 1.96 28.08 -3.55
C ASP A 92 1.57 27.98 -2.05
N PRO A 93 2.50 27.58 -1.17
CA PRO A 93 2.23 27.46 0.26
C PRO A 93 1.61 28.70 0.90
N ALA A 94 2.03 29.90 0.47
CA ALA A 94 1.54 31.16 1.03
C ALA A 94 0.11 31.50 0.57
N ARG A 95 -0.24 31.14 -0.66
CA ARG A 95 -1.56 31.42 -1.25
C ARG A 95 -2.57 30.32 -1.02
N ASN A 96 -2.16 29.06 -1.25
CA ASN A 96 -3.05 27.90 -1.30
C ASN A 96 -3.00 27.08 0.01
N GLY A 97 -2.00 27.30 0.88
CA GLY A 97 -1.84 26.50 2.11
C GLY A 97 -3.05 26.54 3.02
N ARG A 98 -3.77 27.68 3.05
CA ARG A 98 -5.00 27.85 3.85
C ARG A 98 -6.14 26.90 3.43
N ALA A 99 -6.16 26.42 2.18
CA ALA A 99 -7.14 25.43 1.74
C ALA A 99 -7.02 24.09 2.52
N LEU A 100 -5.89 23.85 3.15
CA LEU A 100 -5.60 22.65 3.93
C LEU A 100 -5.80 22.86 5.43
N ASP A 101 -6.18 24.06 5.88
CA ASP A 101 -6.36 24.38 7.31
C ASP A 101 -7.42 23.46 7.93
N GLY A 102 -7.10 22.93 9.12
CA GLY A 102 -7.97 22.01 9.84
C GLY A 102 -7.93 20.56 9.33
N LEU A 103 -7.29 20.29 8.19
CA LEU A 103 -7.10 18.90 7.74
C LEU A 103 -6.09 18.20 8.62
N TYR A 104 -6.45 16.99 9.06
CA TYR A 104 -5.54 16.11 9.80
C TYR A 104 -5.89 14.65 9.55
N HIS A 105 -4.89 13.80 9.66
CA HIS A 105 -5.07 12.36 9.64
C HIS A 105 -4.14 11.71 10.67
N ARG A 106 -4.69 11.35 11.84
CA ARG A 106 -3.92 10.83 12.98
C ARG A 106 -2.84 11.83 13.41
N TRP A 107 -1.57 11.55 13.13
CA TRP A 107 -0.43 12.45 13.44
C TRP A 107 -0.06 13.39 12.27
N VAL A 108 -0.59 13.17 11.06
CA VAL A 108 -0.37 14.07 9.92
C VAL A 108 -1.20 15.33 10.12
N ARG A 109 -0.56 16.48 10.06
CA ARG A 109 -1.16 17.80 10.21
C ARG A 109 -1.27 18.52 8.87
N SER A 110 -2.05 19.59 8.82
CA SER A 110 -2.15 20.46 7.63
C SER A 110 -0.78 20.98 7.18
N SER A 111 0.13 21.33 8.09
CA SER A 111 1.51 21.73 7.77
C SER A 111 2.31 20.63 7.05
N ASP A 112 2.08 19.35 7.40
CA ASP A 112 2.74 18.23 6.73
C ASP A 112 2.17 18.04 5.30
N LEU A 113 0.87 18.28 5.13
CA LEU A 113 0.21 18.24 3.83
C LEU A 113 0.67 19.38 2.93
N VAL A 114 0.82 20.61 3.46
CA VAL A 114 1.38 21.76 2.73
C VAL A 114 2.77 21.43 2.22
N LEU A 115 3.65 20.93 3.09
CA LEU A 115 5.00 20.55 2.70
C LEU A 115 5.01 19.37 1.71
N LEU A 116 4.09 18.42 1.86
CA LEU A 116 3.93 17.32 0.91
C LEU A 116 3.54 17.82 -0.48
N LEU A 117 2.50 18.68 -0.59
CA LEU A 117 2.07 19.21 -1.89
C LEU A 117 3.16 20.05 -2.56
N GLU A 118 3.88 20.86 -1.79
CA GLU A 118 5.05 21.58 -2.30
C GLU A 118 6.15 20.64 -2.80
N THR A 119 6.39 19.55 -2.09
CA THR A 119 7.36 18.52 -2.50
C THR A 119 6.92 17.86 -3.81
N LEU A 120 5.65 17.49 -3.94
CA LEU A 120 5.10 16.89 -5.16
C LEU A 120 5.15 17.86 -6.33
N ARG A 121 4.82 19.15 -6.10
CA ARG A 121 4.96 20.21 -7.13
C ARG A 121 6.39 20.28 -7.64
N ARG A 122 7.37 20.26 -6.77
CA ARG A 122 8.78 20.32 -7.13
C ARG A 122 9.26 19.08 -7.89
N MET A 123 8.82 17.88 -7.47
CA MET A 123 9.09 16.65 -8.23
C MET A 123 8.55 16.75 -9.66
N ARG A 124 7.33 17.26 -9.82
CA ARG A 124 6.70 17.42 -11.13
C ARG A 124 7.37 18.51 -11.95
N ALA A 125 7.74 19.62 -11.34
CA ALA A 125 8.48 20.69 -12.02
C ALA A 125 9.86 20.21 -12.52
N GLU A 126 10.53 19.32 -11.77
CA GLU A 126 11.86 18.80 -12.12
C GLU A 126 11.79 17.69 -13.18
N CYS A 127 10.80 16.76 -13.06
CA CYS A 127 10.78 15.52 -13.84
C CYS A 127 9.48 15.31 -14.64
N GLY A 128 8.50 16.21 -14.55
CA GLY A 128 7.21 16.13 -15.25
C GLY A 128 6.15 15.29 -14.51
N SER A 129 6.55 14.23 -13.81
CA SER A 129 5.64 13.36 -13.04
C SER A 129 6.35 12.72 -11.83
N ILE A 130 5.56 12.15 -10.90
CA ILE A 130 6.13 11.35 -9.80
C ILE A 130 6.79 10.10 -10.38
N GLY A 131 6.20 9.49 -11.41
CA GLY A 131 6.77 8.33 -12.09
C GLY A 131 8.12 8.62 -12.71
N SER A 132 8.25 9.73 -13.44
CA SER A 132 9.54 10.15 -14.01
C SER A 132 10.57 10.46 -12.94
N PHE A 133 10.16 11.10 -11.83
CA PHE A 133 11.03 11.29 -10.68
C PHE A 133 11.46 9.97 -10.05
N PHE A 134 10.58 8.97 -9.96
CA PHE A 134 10.95 7.63 -9.50
C PHE A 134 11.92 6.96 -10.47
N MET A 135 11.63 6.99 -11.78
CA MET A 135 12.44 6.37 -12.85
C MET A 135 13.87 6.89 -12.90
N ALA A 136 14.13 8.13 -12.51
CA ALA A 136 15.49 8.70 -12.44
C ALA A 136 16.42 7.94 -11.45
N GLY A 137 15.86 7.17 -10.51
CA GLY A 137 16.61 6.32 -9.59
C GLY A 137 16.31 4.82 -9.74
N TYR A 138 15.50 4.43 -10.73
CA TYR A 138 15.10 3.04 -10.94
C TYR A 138 16.19 2.23 -11.66
N ARG A 139 16.33 0.97 -11.26
CA ARG A 139 17.29 0.02 -11.85
C ARG A 139 16.57 -1.31 -12.15
N ALA A 140 16.39 -1.60 -13.42
CA ALA A 140 15.72 -2.84 -13.87
C ALA A 140 16.49 -4.13 -13.50
N GLY A 141 17.80 -4.04 -13.25
CA GLY A 141 18.63 -5.19 -12.87
C GLY A 141 18.64 -5.53 -11.37
N ASP A 142 18.00 -4.72 -10.52
CA ASP A 142 17.93 -5.00 -9.08
C ASP A 142 16.98 -6.18 -8.82
N GLU A 143 17.25 -6.93 -7.75
CA GLU A 143 16.44 -8.11 -7.36
C GLU A 143 15.03 -7.69 -6.92
N ASP A 144 14.90 -6.54 -6.25
CA ASP A 144 13.64 -5.96 -5.82
C ASP A 144 13.69 -4.43 -5.89
N ILE A 145 12.54 -3.79 -5.67
CA ILE A 145 12.37 -2.34 -5.77
C ILE A 145 13.07 -1.54 -4.65
N GLY A 146 13.69 -2.19 -3.67
CA GLY A 146 14.25 -1.56 -2.47
C GLY A 146 15.26 -0.45 -2.74
N PRO A 147 16.33 -0.69 -3.52
CA PRO A 147 17.30 0.35 -3.83
C PRO A 147 16.70 1.56 -4.53
N SER A 148 15.79 1.32 -5.49
CA SER A 148 15.08 2.37 -6.22
C SER A 148 14.16 3.17 -5.29
N LEU A 149 13.46 2.50 -4.37
CA LEU A 149 12.60 3.13 -3.38
C LEU A 149 13.40 3.94 -2.34
N ALA A 150 14.57 3.45 -1.93
CA ALA A 150 15.47 4.18 -1.05
C ALA A 150 15.97 5.47 -1.72
N SER A 151 16.39 5.39 -2.99
CA SER A 151 16.76 6.55 -3.80
C SER A 151 15.63 7.56 -3.94
N PHE A 152 14.43 7.10 -4.29
CA PHE A 152 13.21 7.95 -4.38
C PHE A 152 12.95 8.69 -3.06
N SER A 153 12.93 7.95 -1.93
CA SER A 153 12.65 8.51 -0.62
C SER A 153 13.71 9.53 -0.17
N LYS A 154 14.98 9.26 -0.49
CA LYS A 154 16.10 10.18 -0.18
C LYS A 154 15.93 11.49 -0.94
N ARG A 155 15.81 11.43 -2.28
CA ARG A 155 15.66 12.62 -3.14
C ARG A 155 14.41 13.43 -2.80
N ALA A 156 13.29 12.76 -2.48
CA ALA A 156 12.06 13.42 -2.06
C ALA A 156 12.23 14.23 -0.77
N ARG A 157 12.97 13.69 0.19
CA ARG A 157 13.26 14.40 1.45
C ARG A 157 14.22 15.57 1.23
N GLU A 158 15.25 15.42 0.40
CA GLU A 158 16.16 16.49 0.02
C GLU A 158 15.40 17.66 -0.67
N LEU A 159 14.45 17.34 -1.55
CA LEU A 159 13.55 18.34 -2.14
C LEU A 159 12.72 19.06 -1.08
N ALA A 160 12.16 18.34 -0.11
CA ALA A 160 11.38 18.94 0.96
C ALA A 160 12.21 19.88 1.85
N GLU A 161 13.42 19.48 2.21
CA GLU A 161 14.33 20.27 3.07
C GLU A 161 14.81 21.55 2.38
N SER A 162 14.96 21.55 1.06
CA SER A 162 15.34 22.72 0.27
C SER A 162 14.17 23.65 -0.08
N GLY A 163 12.92 23.27 0.35
CA GLY A 163 11.71 24.06 0.11
C GLY A 163 11.49 25.17 1.13
N THR A 164 10.53 26.05 0.82
CA THR A 164 10.17 27.22 1.64
C THR A 164 8.89 27.04 2.44
N ALA A 165 8.27 25.84 2.40
CA ALA A 165 6.92 25.58 2.94
C ALA A 165 6.79 25.60 4.48
N GLY A 166 7.83 25.99 5.22
CA GLY A 166 7.74 26.20 6.67
C GLY A 166 7.83 24.92 7.52
N ARG A 167 7.11 24.91 8.67
CA ARG A 167 7.18 23.83 9.65
C ARG A 167 6.28 22.67 9.25
N GLY A 168 6.84 21.53 8.88
CA GLY A 168 6.14 20.29 8.59
C GLY A 168 7.13 19.13 8.45
N SER A 169 6.62 17.91 8.26
CA SER A 169 7.47 16.75 8.03
C SER A 169 6.90 15.85 6.95
N VAL A 170 7.70 15.57 5.93
CA VAL A 170 7.39 14.58 4.89
C VAL A 170 7.98 13.20 5.18
N ALA A 171 8.77 13.05 6.22
CA ALA A 171 9.46 11.81 6.53
C ALA A 171 8.52 10.60 6.63
N SER A 172 7.29 10.82 7.11
CA SER A 172 6.28 9.78 7.18
C SER A 172 5.73 9.36 5.82
N PHE A 173 5.77 10.23 4.80
CA PHE A 173 5.31 9.93 3.43
C PHE A 173 6.40 9.25 2.60
N PHE A 174 7.66 9.51 2.92
CA PHE A 174 8.83 8.96 2.23
C PHE A 174 9.70 8.09 3.17
N PRO A 175 9.14 6.99 3.73
CA PRO A 175 9.94 6.03 4.50
C PRO A 175 10.94 5.34 3.58
N SER A 176 12.14 5.02 4.11
CA SER A 176 13.16 4.30 3.34
C SER A 176 13.31 2.86 3.80
N PRO A 177 13.52 1.91 2.87
CA PRO A 177 13.96 0.55 3.18
C PRO A 177 15.23 0.50 4.03
N ASP A 178 16.15 1.45 3.83
CA ASP A 178 17.43 1.53 4.55
C ASP A 178 17.24 1.74 6.06
N SER A 179 16.13 2.39 6.46
CA SER A 179 15.76 2.53 7.87
C SER A 179 15.10 1.27 8.46
N GLY A 180 14.97 0.20 7.67
CA GLY A 180 14.27 -1.04 8.06
C GLY A 180 12.74 -0.95 7.99
N SER A 181 12.17 0.18 7.55
CA SER A 181 10.72 0.35 7.37
C SER A 181 10.19 -0.63 6.33
N ALA A 182 9.00 -1.22 6.59
CA ALA A 182 8.30 -2.03 5.58
C ALA A 182 7.79 -1.20 4.39
N CYS A 183 7.87 0.11 4.43
CA CYS A 183 7.45 1.04 3.38
C CYS A 183 6.04 0.77 2.82
N LYS A 184 5.12 0.27 3.67
CA LYS A 184 3.79 -0.25 3.27
C LYS A 184 3.06 0.69 2.31
N ARG A 185 3.05 2.00 2.61
CA ARG A 185 2.29 2.98 1.85
C ARG A 185 2.90 3.28 0.48
N LEU A 186 4.22 3.34 0.39
CA LEU A 186 4.93 3.48 -0.89
C LEU A 186 4.83 2.20 -1.72
N ASN A 187 4.96 1.01 -1.11
CA ASN A 187 4.74 -0.24 -1.83
C ASN A 187 3.29 -0.38 -2.33
N LEU A 188 2.31 0.15 -1.57
CA LEU A 188 0.92 0.20 -2.02
C LEU A 188 0.75 1.13 -3.23
N PHE A 189 1.36 2.32 -3.19
CA PHE A 189 1.38 3.24 -4.32
C PHE A 189 2.05 2.63 -5.55
N LEU A 190 3.24 2.04 -5.39
CA LEU A 190 3.93 1.35 -6.48
C LEU A 190 3.09 0.23 -7.08
N ARG A 191 2.42 -0.58 -6.24
CA ARG A 191 1.52 -1.62 -6.74
C ARG A 191 0.46 -1.02 -7.66
N TRP A 192 -0.22 0.06 -7.23
CA TRP A 192 -1.27 0.70 -8.01
C TRP A 192 -0.77 1.30 -9.33
N MET A 193 0.45 1.85 -9.32
CA MET A 193 1.01 2.52 -10.51
C MET A 193 1.63 1.55 -11.51
N VAL A 194 2.13 0.39 -11.06
CA VAL A 194 2.93 -0.53 -11.88
C VAL A 194 2.12 -1.71 -12.40
N ARG A 195 1.23 -2.29 -11.57
CA ARG A 195 0.45 -3.45 -11.98
C ARG A 195 -0.72 -3.04 -12.88
N ASP A 196 -1.03 -3.91 -13.82
CA ASP A 196 -2.12 -3.76 -14.79
C ASP A 196 -2.87 -5.09 -15.00
N GLY A 197 -3.89 -5.06 -15.85
CA GLY A 197 -4.53 -6.27 -16.42
C GLY A 197 -5.61 -6.91 -15.55
N ASP A 198 -5.82 -6.50 -14.30
CA ASP A 198 -6.87 -7.04 -13.42
C ASP A 198 -8.04 -6.06 -13.17
N GLY A 199 -7.96 -4.87 -13.73
CA GLY A 199 -8.97 -3.82 -13.57
C GLY A 199 -9.00 -3.18 -12.18
N LEU A 200 -8.06 -3.55 -11.29
CA LEU A 200 -7.86 -2.97 -9.97
C LEU A 200 -6.79 -1.89 -10.02
N ASP A 201 -5.57 -2.30 -10.31
CA ASP A 201 -4.41 -1.41 -10.37
C ASP A 201 -4.35 -0.72 -11.76
N LEU A 202 -3.59 0.34 -11.92
CA LEU A 202 -3.72 1.28 -13.04
C LEU A 202 -2.67 1.07 -14.14
N GLY A 203 -1.49 0.54 -13.81
CA GLY A 203 -0.43 0.28 -14.78
C GLY A 203 0.17 1.52 -15.46
N LEU A 204 0.15 2.69 -14.78
CA LEU A 204 0.63 3.95 -15.34
C LEU A 204 2.15 3.99 -15.54
N TRP A 205 2.88 3.09 -14.88
CA TRP A 205 4.35 3.04 -14.93
C TRP A 205 4.86 1.76 -15.61
N PRO A 206 4.67 1.60 -16.92
CA PRO A 206 5.01 0.36 -17.64
C PRO A 206 6.53 0.09 -17.68
N GLY A 207 7.36 1.10 -17.37
CA GLY A 207 8.82 0.94 -17.30
C GLY A 207 9.33 0.24 -16.03
N VAL A 208 8.48 0.00 -15.02
CA VAL A 208 8.84 -0.67 -13.78
C VAL A 208 8.37 -2.13 -13.82
N SER A 209 9.27 -3.07 -13.49
CA SER A 209 8.93 -4.49 -13.47
C SER A 209 8.01 -4.86 -12.30
N ARG A 210 6.90 -5.54 -12.58
CA ARG A 210 5.99 -6.11 -11.56
C ARG A 210 6.70 -7.13 -10.67
N GLY A 211 7.62 -7.88 -11.24
CA GLY A 211 8.41 -8.89 -10.51
C GLY A 211 9.30 -8.31 -9.42
N GLN A 212 9.65 -7.02 -9.51
CA GLN A 212 10.47 -6.33 -8.51
C GLN A 212 9.65 -5.74 -7.35
N LEU A 213 8.32 -5.64 -7.49
CA LEU A 213 7.47 -5.06 -6.45
C LEU A 213 7.55 -5.85 -5.14
N VAL A 214 7.47 -5.12 -4.03
CA VAL A 214 7.48 -5.70 -2.68
C VAL A 214 6.11 -5.55 -2.04
N LEU A 215 5.65 -6.61 -1.36
CA LEU A 215 4.34 -6.70 -0.73
C LEU A 215 4.09 -5.54 0.24
N PRO A 216 2.97 -4.79 0.10
CA PRO A 216 2.56 -3.71 1.01
C PRO A 216 2.15 -4.26 2.38
N LEU A 217 3.11 -4.57 3.23
CA LEU A 217 2.94 -5.31 4.47
C LEU A 217 2.21 -4.49 5.54
N ASP A 218 0.94 -4.81 5.80
CA ASP A 218 0.17 -4.27 6.92
C ASP A 218 0.04 -5.27 8.09
N THR A 219 -0.64 -4.88 9.15
CA THR A 219 -0.81 -5.74 10.35
C THR A 219 -1.56 -7.03 10.08
N HIS A 220 -2.51 -7.04 9.14
CA HIS A 220 -3.25 -8.24 8.73
C HIS A 220 -2.36 -9.16 7.90
N LEU A 221 -1.63 -8.58 6.93
CA LEU A 221 -0.70 -9.31 6.09
C LEU A 221 0.47 -9.88 6.88
N VAL A 222 1.02 -9.16 7.86
CA VAL A 222 2.04 -9.70 8.80
C VAL A 222 1.57 -11.01 9.40
N ARG A 223 0.32 -11.06 9.89
CA ARG A 223 -0.26 -12.28 10.46
C ARG A 223 -0.45 -13.37 9.40
N LEU A 224 -1.07 -13.02 8.27
CA LEU A 224 -1.35 -13.98 7.20
C LEU A 224 -0.07 -14.55 6.59
N CYS A 225 0.93 -13.75 6.33
CA CYS A 225 2.22 -14.21 5.81
C CYS A 225 2.87 -15.26 6.73
N ARG A 226 2.80 -15.05 8.03
CA ARG A 226 3.32 -16.05 8.99
C ARG A 226 2.48 -17.32 9.01
N VAL A 227 1.16 -17.22 8.98
CA VAL A 227 0.23 -18.35 8.96
C VAL A 227 0.40 -19.19 7.69
N LEU A 228 0.65 -18.54 6.56
CA LEU A 228 0.86 -19.20 5.27
C LEU A 228 2.30 -19.74 5.08
N GLY A 229 3.21 -19.47 6.02
CA GLY A 229 4.62 -19.85 5.89
C GLY A 229 5.39 -19.00 4.86
N LEU A 230 4.88 -17.82 4.51
CA LEU A 230 5.57 -16.89 3.59
C LEU A 230 6.74 -16.19 4.27
N THR A 231 6.76 -16.12 5.60
CA THR A 231 7.86 -15.58 6.40
C THR A 231 7.97 -16.27 7.75
N GLN A 232 9.18 -16.38 8.27
CA GLN A 232 9.49 -16.83 9.63
C GLN A 232 9.78 -15.66 10.57
N ARG A 233 9.89 -14.44 10.04
CA ARG A 233 10.22 -13.26 10.83
C ARG A 233 9.10 -12.89 11.77
N ARG A 234 9.46 -12.34 12.94
CA ARG A 234 8.51 -11.89 13.97
C ARG A 234 8.29 -10.39 13.93
N THR A 235 9.34 -9.63 13.58
CA THR A 235 9.32 -8.17 13.56
C THR A 235 8.93 -7.67 12.16
N PRO A 236 7.83 -6.91 12.03
CA PRO A 236 7.48 -6.26 10.78
C PRO A 236 8.56 -5.27 10.33
N GLY A 237 8.91 -5.30 9.05
CA GLY A 237 9.90 -4.40 8.47
C GLY A 237 10.23 -4.81 7.04
N TRP A 238 11.19 -4.09 6.41
CA TRP A 238 11.58 -4.36 5.03
C TRP A 238 11.97 -5.83 4.80
N LYS A 239 12.82 -6.37 5.66
CA LYS A 239 13.28 -7.76 5.53
C LYS A 239 12.12 -8.77 5.57
N MET A 240 11.05 -8.51 6.33
CA MET A 240 9.86 -9.37 6.35
C MET A 240 9.07 -9.22 5.05
N ALA A 241 8.90 -8.00 4.55
CA ALA A 241 8.18 -7.75 3.30
C ALA A 241 8.86 -8.44 2.12
N VAL A 242 10.18 -8.30 2.00
CA VAL A 242 10.98 -8.97 0.95
C VAL A 242 10.90 -10.50 1.07
N GLU A 243 11.07 -11.07 2.28
CA GLU A 243 10.98 -12.53 2.49
C GLU A 243 9.59 -13.08 2.10
N ALA A 244 8.53 -12.37 2.48
CA ALA A 244 7.17 -12.76 2.11
C ALA A 244 6.96 -12.66 0.59
N THR A 245 7.48 -11.62 -0.05
CA THR A 245 7.41 -11.43 -1.50
C THR A 245 8.16 -12.51 -2.25
N ARG A 246 9.39 -12.83 -1.84
CA ARG A 246 10.18 -13.93 -2.42
C ARG A 246 9.45 -15.28 -2.31
N SER A 247 8.75 -15.50 -1.20
CA SER A 247 7.91 -16.71 -1.05
C SER A 247 6.75 -16.71 -2.04
N LEU A 248 6.09 -15.56 -2.28
CA LEU A 248 5.04 -15.43 -3.29
C LEU A 248 5.58 -15.58 -4.71
N ALA A 249 6.80 -15.10 -4.98
CA ALA A 249 7.47 -15.27 -6.26
C ALA A 249 7.73 -16.74 -6.62
N LEU A 250 7.81 -17.66 -5.66
CA LEU A 250 7.82 -19.10 -5.91
C LEU A 250 6.50 -19.62 -6.51
N LEU A 251 5.41 -18.86 -6.35
CA LEU A 251 4.09 -19.18 -6.89
C LEU A 251 3.83 -18.43 -8.20
N ASP A 252 4.29 -17.18 -8.27
CA ASP A 252 4.18 -16.33 -9.44
C ASP A 252 5.36 -15.35 -9.49
N PRO A 253 6.40 -15.66 -10.28
CA PRO A 253 7.61 -14.83 -10.33
C PRO A 253 7.39 -13.49 -11.07
N ASP A 254 6.45 -13.45 -12.01
CA ASP A 254 6.20 -12.26 -12.82
C ASP A 254 5.34 -11.22 -12.11
N ASP A 255 4.53 -11.65 -11.13
CA ASP A 255 3.65 -10.76 -10.35
C ASP A 255 3.45 -11.28 -8.90
N PRO A 256 4.49 -11.25 -8.07
CA PRO A 256 4.45 -11.80 -6.73
C PRO A 256 3.47 -11.08 -5.79
N VAL A 257 3.10 -9.82 -6.09
CA VAL A 257 2.22 -9.01 -5.24
C VAL A 257 0.75 -9.02 -5.65
N LYS A 258 0.37 -9.77 -6.70
CA LYS A 258 -1.02 -9.81 -7.19
C LYS A 258 -2.03 -10.26 -6.13
N TYR A 259 -1.60 -11.06 -5.17
CA TYR A 259 -2.49 -11.56 -4.11
C TYR A 259 -2.72 -10.56 -2.96
N ASP A 260 -2.03 -9.42 -2.94
CA ASP A 260 -2.09 -8.44 -1.85
C ASP A 260 -3.52 -7.96 -1.60
N PHE A 261 -4.23 -7.51 -2.65
CA PHE A 261 -5.59 -7.01 -2.52
C PHE A 261 -6.52 -8.05 -1.91
N SER A 262 -6.52 -9.27 -2.40
CA SER A 262 -7.38 -10.34 -1.92
C SER A 262 -7.03 -10.79 -0.49
N LEU A 263 -5.75 -10.87 -0.17
CA LEU A 263 -5.30 -11.21 1.18
C LEU A 263 -5.66 -10.12 2.20
N SER A 264 -5.50 -8.86 1.83
CA SER A 264 -5.88 -7.74 2.71
C SER A 264 -7.39 -7.70 2.98
N ARG A 265 -8.24 -8.06 1.98
CA ARG A 265 -9.70 -8.16 2.15
C ARG A 265 -10.09 -9.22 3.18
N LEU A 266 -9.42 -10.34 3.27
CA LEU A 266 -9.67 -11.34 4.30
C LEU A 266 -9.56 -10.76 5.72
N GLY A 267 -8.64 -9.82 5.92
CA GLY A 267 -8.45 -9.13 7.19
C GLY A 267 -9.45 -7.99 7.42
N ILE A 268 -9.66 -7.15 6.40
CA ILE A 268 -10.49 -5.94 6.48
C ILE A 268 -11.97 -6.29 6.65
N LEU A 269 -12.45 -7.32 5.95
CA LEU A 269 -13.84 -7.75 5.98
C LEU A 269 -14.14 -8.76 7.12
N ASP A 270 -13.17 -8.98 8.01
CA ASP A 270 -13.27 -9.97 9.11
C ASP A 270 -13.62 -11.40 8.62
N LEU A 271 -13.40 -11.68 7.35
CA LEU A 271 -13.67 -12.99 6.74
C LEU A 271 -12.64 -14.04 7.18
N CYS A 272 -11.51 -13.60 7.73
CA CYS A 272 -10.52 -14.47 8.29
C CYS A 272 -10.87 -14.82 9.74
N LEU A 273 -11.63 -15.88 9.94
CA LEU A 273 -12.05 -16.42 11.25
C LEU A 273 -10.91 -17.04 12.06
N HIS A 274 -9.65 -16.86 11.65
CA HIS A 274 -8.48 -17.33 12.39
C HIS A 274 -8.40 -16.67 13.76
N GLY A 275 -9.00 -17.32 14.76
CA GLY A 275 -8.99 -16.91 16.17
C GLY A 275 -10.33 -16.95 16.88
N ARG A 276 -11.44 -17.28 16.20
CA ARG A 276 -12.74 -17.38 16.87
C ARG A 276 -13.27 -18.79 17.05
N GLU A 277 -12.99 -19.72 16.12
CA GLU A 277 -13.38 -21.14 16.30
C GLU A 277 -12.52 -22.12 15.47
N PRO A 278 -12.44 -23.42 15.87
CA PRO A 278 -11.66 -24.43 15.18
C PRO A 278 -12.39 -25.03 13.95
N VAL A 279 -13.11 -24.25 13.19
CA VAL A 279 -13.76 -24.69 11.95
C VAL A 279 -12.80 -24.45 10.77
N GLU A 280 -12.72 -25.40 9.85
CA GLU A 280 -12.01 -25.20 8.59
C GLU A 280 -12.48 -23.92 7.94
N CYS A 281 -11.57 -22.99 7.67
CA CYS A 281 -11.91 -21.76 6.99
C CYS A 281 -12.29 -22.10 5.53
N ARG A 282 -13.57 -22.36 5.30
CA ARG A 282 -14.11 -22.70 3.97
C ARG A 282 -13.91 -21.56 2.97
N SER A 283 -13.82 -20.31 3.48
CA SER A 283 -13.66 -19.13 2.64
C SER A 283 -12.26 -18.98 2.05
N CYS A 284 -11.19 -19.30 2.79
CA CYS A 284 -9.82 -19.15 2.31
C CYS A 284 -9.07 -20.49 2.14
N GLY A 285 -9.65 -21.60 2.62
CA GLY A 285 -9.03 -22.93 2.55
C GLY A 285 -7.66 -23.05 3.25
N VAL A 286 -7.36 -22.12 4.17
CA VAL A 286 -6.11 -22.14 4.95
C VAL A 286 -6.26 -23.09 6.14
N PRO A 287 -5.29 -24.00 6.43
CA PRO A 287 -5.36 -24.90 7.57
C PRO A 287 -5.48 -24.13 8.89
N ARG A 288 -6.23 -24.70 9.84
CA ARG A 288 -6.48 -24.16 11.18
C ARG A 288 -5.21 -23.70 11.88
N LEU A 289 -5.23 -22.46 12.36
CA LEU A 289 -4.31 -21.98 13.37
C LEU A 289 -5.13 -21.38 14.53
N THR A 290 -5.26 -22.09 15.62
CA THR A 290 -5.91 -21.61 16.84
C THR A 290 -5.03 -20.57 17.54
N ILE A 291 -5.45 -19.30 17.53
CA ILE A 291 -4.84 -18.25 18.36
C ILE A 291 -5.82 -17.95 19.49
N ARG A 292 -5.44 -18.22 20.75
CA ARG A 292 -6.20 -17.79 21.93
C ARG A 292 -6.28 -16.26 21.98
N ARG A 293 -7.49 -15.69 21.99
CA ARG A 293 -7.76 -14.27 22.24
C ARG A 293 -7.58 -13.92 23.71
N ARG A 294 -6.93 -12.78 23.99
CA ARG A 294 -7.21 -12.01 25.20
C ARG A 294 -8.58 -11.33 25.03
N ARG A 295 -9.47 -11.52 26.04
CA ARG A 295 -10.79 -10.87 26.12
C ARG A 295 -10.60 -9.36 26.19
N SER A 296 -11.10 -8.63 25.20
CA SER A 296 -11.47 -7.22 25.33
C SER A 296 -12.67 -6.99 24.42
N GLY A 297 -13.79 -6.61 25.02
CA GLY A 297 -15.05 -6.42 24.33
C GLY A 297 -15.01 -5.26 23.34
N LYS A 298 -15.70 -5.45 22.24
CA LYS A 298 -16.14 -4.36 21.36
C LYS A 298 -17.54 -4.65 20.81
N PRO A 299 -18.36 -3.60 20.60
CA PRO A 299 -19.77 -3.72 20.29
C PRO A 299 -20.03 -4.19 18.86
N GLU A 300 -21.16 -4.85 18.69
CA GLU A 300 -21.73 -5.26 17.42
C GLU A 300 -22.08 -4.04 16.57
N LEU A 301 -21.67 -4.04 15.31
CA LEU A 301 -22.23 -3.17 14.27
C LEU A 301 -23.34 -3.95 13.56
N GLN A 302 -24.58 -3.57 13.83
CA GLN A 302 -25.75 -4.04 13.11
C GLN A 302 -25.65 -3.63 11.64
N ALA A 303 -25.86 -4.60 10.75
CA ALA A 303 -26.06 -4.36 9.34
C ALA A 303 -27.43 -3.68 9.17
N GLY A 304 -27.42 -2.40 8.81
CA GLY A 304 -28.62 -1.70 8.32
C GLY A 304 -28.97 -2.20 6.93
N ARG A 305 -30.26 -2.49 6.73
CA ARG A 305 -30.92 -2.90 5.48
C ARG A 305 -30.74 -1.88 4.36
#